data_6b2101e1d04ff5f9a062b9b51651383c
#
_entry.id   6b2101e1d04ff5f9a062b9b51651383c
#
_cell.length_a   1.000
_cell.length_b   1.000
_cell.length_c   1.000
_cell.angle_alpha   90.00
_cell.angle_beta   90.00
_cell.angle_gamma   90.00
#
_symmetry.space_group_name_H-M   'P 1'
#
loop_
_entity.id
_entity.type
_entity.pdbx_description
1 polymer ?
#
loop_
_entity_poly.entity_id
_entity_poly.type
_entity_poly.pdbx_seq_one_letter_code
_entity_poly.pdbx_strand_id
1 'polypeptide(L)' 'MKQHKANIVLRCGIAESGLRNWEAAEIVGFSESYFSKMIRTELPVEKQLELLEKIREGVKKNGNDENN' A
#
# COMPACT_ATOMS: atom_id res chain seq x y z
N MET A 1 -7.40 16.54 18.48
CA MET A 1 -7.26 16.58 17.72
C MET A 1 -7.28 15.73 16.83
N LYS A 2 -7.51 15.61 16.12
CA LYS A 2 -7.54 14.85 15.38
C LYS A 2 -6.62 14.66 14.57
N GLN A 3 -6.04 13.58 14.41
CA GLN A 3 -5.09 13.42 13.59
C GLN A 3 -5.64 12.87 12.41
N HIS A 4 -5.50 13.42 11.35
CA HIS A 4 -6.05 13.01 10.10
C HIS A 4 -4.91 12.57 9.27
N LYS A 5 -4.72 11.30 9.11
CA LYS A 5 -3.63 10.82 8.30
C LYS A 5 -4.01 10.81 6.85
N ALA A 6 -3.07 11.20 6.00
CA ALA A 6 -3.33 11.21 4.58
C ALA A 6 -3.48 9.78 4.08
N ASN A 7 -4.29 9.60 3.05
CA ASN A 7 -4.44 8.32 2.36
C ASN A 7 -4.90 7.21 3.27
N ILE A 8 -5.94 7.50 4.04
CA ILE A 8 -6.41 6.55 5.01
C ILE A 8 -6.86 5.23 4.38
N VAL A 9 -7.46 5.27 3.23
CA VAL A 9 -7.91 4.06 2.55
C VAL A 9 -6.73 3.18 2.21
N LEU A 10 -5.69 3.79 1.65
CA LEU A 10 -4.50 3.05 1.28
C LEU A 10 -3.77 2.52 2.50
N ARG A 11 -3.63 3.36 3.52
CA ARG A 11 -2.93 2.94 4.72
C ARG A 11 -3.64 1.81 5.43
N CYS A 12 -4.95 1.86 5.48
CA CYS A 12 -5.70 0.79 6.10
C CYS A 12 -5.56 -0.50 5.31
N GLY A 13 -5.57 -0.39 4.01
CA GLY A 13 -5.41 -1.57 3.16
C GLY A 13 -4.06 -2.24 3.36
N ILE A 14 -3.02 -1.42 3.47
CA ILE A 14 -1.69 -1.95 3.68
C ILE A 14 -1.62 -2.65 5.04
N ALA A 15 -2.20 -2.03 6.05
CA ALA A 15 -2.20 -2.61 7.38
C ALA A 15 -2.96 -3.92 7.42
N GLU A 16 -4.08 -3.97 6.74
CA GLU A 16 -4.89 -5.17 6.71
C GLU A 16 -4.17 -6.31 5.99
N SER A 17 -3.31 -5.98 5.07
CA SER A 17 -2.57 -6.96 4.34
C SER A 17 -1.38 -7.49 5.15
N GLY A 18 -1.10 -6.86 6.28
CA GLY A 18 0.02 -7.27 7.10
C GLY A 18 1.36 -6.86 6.56
N LEU A 19 1.37 -5.89 5.66
CA LEU A 19 2.61 -5.47 5.04
C LEU A 19 3.17 -4.24 5.71
N ARG A 20 4.47 -4.07 5.52
CA ARG A 20 5.12 -2.85 5.95
C ARG A 20 5.16 -1.94 4.75
N ASN A 21 5.38 -0.66 4.97
CA ASN A 21 5.40 0.28 3.87
C ASN A 21 6.41 -0.08 2.80
N TRP A 22 7.58 -0.55 3.19
CA TRP A 22 8.60 -0.88 2.19
C TRP A 22 8.19 -2.10 1.35
N GLU A 23 7.43 -3.00 1.94
CA GLU A 23 6.96 -4.16 1.20
C GLU A 23 5.91 -3.73 0.18
N ALA A 24 5.02 -2.85 0.59
CA ALA A 24 4.01 -2.34 -0.32
C ALA A 24 4.66 -1.58 -1.47
N ALA A 25 5.69 -0.80 -1.15
CA ALA A 25 6.39 -0.04 -2.17
C ALA A 25 6.99 -0.96 -3.20
N GLU A 26 7.58 -2.04 -2.74
CA GLU A 26 8.21 -2.98 -3.62
C GLU A 26 7.20 -3.62 -4.55
N ILE A 27 6.05 -3.98 -4.02
CA ILE A 27 5.00 -4.60 -4.83
C ILE A 27 4.51 -3.67 -5.92
N VAL A 28 4.34 -2.40 -5.62
CA VAL A 28 3.86 -1.45 -6.64
C VAL A 28 4.97 -0.92 -7.52
N GLY A 29 6.21 -1.29 -7.22
CA GLY A 29 7.32 -0.89 -8.09
C GLY A 29 7.95 0.46 -7.77
N PHE A 30 7.79 0.96 -6.56
CA PHE A 30 8.39 2.23 -6.16
C PHE A 30 9.48 1.99 -5.16
N SER A 31 10.41 2.93 -5.07
CA SER A 31 11.41 2.86 -4.02
C SER A 31 10.72 3.23 -2.72
N GLU A 32 11.28 2.79 -1.62
CA GLU A 32 10.70 3.08 -0.32
C GLU A 32 10.65 4.57 -0.07
N SER A 33 11.71 5.28 -0.43
CA SER A 33 11.75 6.71 -0.25
C SER A 33 10.66 7.42 -1.01
N TYR A 34 10.49 7.04 -2.24
CA TYR A 34 9.48 7.66 -3.08
C TYR A 34 8.08 7.35 -2.54
N PHE A 35 7.87 6.11 -2.15
CA PHE A 35 6.57 5.68 -1.64
C PHE A 35 6.23 6.44 -0.35
N SER A 36 7.20 6.55 0.54
CA SER A 36 6.99 7.27 1.78
C SER A 36 6.61 8.71 1.55
N LYS A 37 7.29 9.33 0.58
CA LYS A 37 7.01 10.68 0.26
C LYS A 37 5.64 10.82 -0.34
N MET A 38 5.29 9.90 -1.22
CA MET A 38 4.03 9.93 -1.92
C MET A 38 2.86 9.82 -0.96
N ILE A 39 2.94 8.92 0.01
CA ILE A 39 1.81 8.72 0.90
C ILE A 39 1.66 9.78 1.96
N ARG A 40 2.57 10.73 2.01
CA ARG A 40 2.42 11.85 2.91
C ARG A 40 1.46 12.88 2.36
N THR A 41 1.25 12.85 1.06
CA THR A 41 0.37 13.80 0.40
C THR A 41 -0.92 13.08 0.07
N GLU A 42 -2.03 13.71 0.36
CA GLU A 42 -3.32 13.08 0.10
C GLU A 42 -3.49 12.78 -1.37
N LEU A 43 -3.73 11.54 -1.70
CA LEU A 43 -3.96 11.13 -3.07
C LEU A 43 -5.45 11.02 -3.33
N PRO A 44 -5.88 11.19 -4.57
CA PRO A 44 -7.28 10.97 -4.90
C PRO A 44 -7.67 9.55 -4.53
N VAL A 45 -8.90 9.36 -4.14
CA VAL A 45 -9.36 8.06 -3.74
C VAL A 45 -9.15 7.03 -4.84
N GLU A 46 -9.37 7.43 -6.06
CA GLU A 46 -9.17 6.53 -7.19
C GLU A 46 -7.76 6.00 -7.24
N LYS A 47 -6.80 6.88 -6.97
CA LYS A 47 -5.41 6.48 -7.00
C LYS A 47 -5.10 5.54 -5.85
N GLN A 48 -5.68 5.81 -4.68
CA GLN A 48 -5.48 4.95 -3.53
C GLN A 48 -6.01 3.56 -3.81
N LEU A 49 -7.17 3.48 -4.42
CA LEU A 49 -7.78 2.19 -4.73
C LEU A 49 -6.96 1.44 -5.77
N GLU A 50 -6.43 2.15 -6.72
CA GLU A 50 -5.62 1.54 -7.75
C GLU A 50 -4.37 0.92 -7.15
N LEU A 51 -3.70 1.65 -6.28
CA LEU A 51 -2.50 1.14 -5.63
C LEU A 51 -2.84 -0.04 -4.73
N LEU A 52 -3.97 0.05 -4.05
CA LEU A 52 -4.39 -0.99 -3.16
C LEU A 52 -4.67 -2.28 -3.92
N GLU A 53 -5.23 -2.16 -5.09
CA GLU A 53 -5.50 -3.32 -5.90
C GLU A 53 -4.22 -4.00 -6.31
N LYS A 54 -3.20 -3.24 -6.67
CA LYS A 54 -1.93 -3.79 -7.04
C LYS A 54 -1.29 -4.51 -5.85
N ILE A 55 -1.43 -3.92 -4.68
CA ILE A 55 -0.88 -4.51 -3.48
C ILE A 55 -1.57 -5.85 -3.19
N ARG A 56 -2.87 -5.89 -3.33
CA ARG A 56 -3.60 -7.11 -3.08
C ARG A 56 -3.20 -8.21 -4.03
N GLU A 57 -3.00 -7.86 -5.26
CA GLU A 57 -2.58 -8.84 -6.24
C GLU A 57 -1.20 -9.37 -5.94
N GLY A 58 -0.32 -8.48 -5.50
CA GLY A 58 1.03 -8.90 -5.15
C GLY A 58 1.05 -9.83 -3.96
N VAL A 59 0.22 -9.53 -2.96
CA VAL A 59 0.13 -10.37 -1.79
C VAL A 59 -0.42 -11.74 -2.16
N LYS A 60 -1.40 -11.76 -3.01
CA LYS A 60 -2.00 -12.98 -3.44
C LYS A 60 -1.01 -13.88 -4.12
N LYS A 61 -0.19 -13.31 -5.00
CA LYS A 61 0.80 -14.08 -5.67
C LYS A 61 1.78 -14.68 -4.71
N ASN A 62 2.24 -13.91 -3.77
CA ASN A 62 3.21 -14.39 -2.81
C ASN A 62 2.58 -15.46 -1.93
N GLY A 63 1.32 -15.29 -1.58
CA GLY A 63 0.65 -16.26 -0.78
C GLY A 63 0.53 -17.59 -1.47
N ASN A 64 0.27 -17.55 -2.76
CA ASN A 64 0.17 -18.76 -3.52
C ASN A 64 1.47 -19.51 -3.51
N ASP A 65 2.55 -18.80 -3.66
CA ASP A 65 3.85 -19.41 -3.63
C ASP A 65 4.06 -20.13 -2.33
N GLU A 66 3.62 -19.52 -1.26
CA GLU A 66 3.83 -20.09 -0.02
C GLU A 66 3.08 -21.32 0.19
N ASN A 67 1.95 -21.43 -0.33
CA ASN A 67 1.14 -22.55 -0.15
C ASN A 67 1.63 -23.78 -0.79
N ASN A 68 2.56 -23.67 -1.59
CA ASN A 68 3.07 -24.86 -2.21
C ASN A 68 4.38 -25.30 -1.68
#